data_4f4859a9f6856ebdda7afde97c093f2a
#
_entry.id   4f4859a9f6856ebdda7afde97c093f2a
#
_cell.length_a   1.000
_cell.length_b   1.000
_cell.length_c   1.000
_cell.angle_alpha   90.00
_cell.angle_beta   90.00
_cell.angle_gamma   90.00
#
_symmetry.space_group_name_H-M   'P 1'
#
loop_
_entity.id
_entity.type
_entity.pdbx_description
1 polymer ?
#
loop_
_entity_poly.entity_id
_entity_poly.type
_entity_poly.pdbx_seq_one_letter_code
_entity_poly.pdbx_strand_id
1 'polypeptide(L)'
;MNFTEQILYSLMAKTGKNSSEWLPLLQHLQDTADIMSCLCDEFLSPSFAKACGLEEDEFRKLAIFLAAVHDIGKATVIFQYKIGKNLPERRSALESAGIVFPDYYVKENAVKSPHALAGEEILNLLSCPECVSTVVGSHHGVPAESVQDLSWPQKDIAVYEN
;
A
#
# COMPACT_ATOMS: atom_id res chain seq x y z
N MET A 1 -15.60 7.92 -16.29
CA MET A 1 -14.81 7.59 -15.10
C MET A 1 -15.33 8.48 -13.99
N ASN A 2 -15.78 7.91 -12.88
CA ASN A 2 -16.21 8.69 -11.73
C ASN A 2 -14.99 9.25 -10.96
N PHE A 3 -15.22 10.15 -9.98
CA PHE A 3 -14.16 10.80 -9.20
C PHE A 3 -13.24 9.78 -8.50
N THR A 4 -13.81 8.75 -7.90
CA THR A 4 -13.07 7.69 -7.19
C THR A 4 -12.17 6.90 -8.15
N GLU A 5 -12.66 6.56 -9.33
CA GLU A 5 -11.87 5.86 -10.35
C GLU A 5 -10.70 6.73 -10.82
N GLN A 6 -10.89 8.04 -11.00
CA GLN A 6 -9.80 8.94 -11.38
C GLN A 6 -8.67 8.96 -10.35
N ILE A 7 -9.01 8.99 -9.06
CA ILE A 7 -8.01 8.91 -7.99
C ILE A 7 -7.25 7.59 -8.07
N LEU A 8 -7.96 6.45 -8.10
CA LEU A 8 -7.34 5.13 -8.09
C LEU A 8 -6.31 4.93 -9.21
N TYR A 9 -6.65 5.39 -10.44
CA TYR A 9 -5.74 5.27 -11.59
C TYR A 9 -4.64 6.33 -11.62
N SER A 10 -4.70 7.35 -10.77
CA SER A 10 -3.69 8.40 -10.68
C SER A 10 -2.60 8.11 -9.66
N LEU A 11 -2.85 7.22 -8.68
CA LEU A 11 -1.90 6.86 -7.63
C LEU A 11 -0.68 6.12 -8.20
N MET A 12 0.50 6.47 -7.70
CA MET A 12 1.78 5.93 -8.15
C MET A 12 2.33 4.91 -7.15
N ALA A 13 2.84 3.77 -7.65
CA ALA A 13 3.60 2.80 -6.86
C ALA A 13 5.11 3.00 -6.95
N LYS A 14 5.59 3.29 -8.16
CA LYS A 14 7.02 3.45 -8.47
C LYS A 14 7.21 4.51 -9.56
N THR A 15 8.41 5.11 -9.58
CA THR A 15 8.91 5.94 -10.70
C THR A 15 10.08 5.25 -11.34
N GLY A 16 10.21 5.37 -12.67
CA GLY A 16 11.35 4.90 -13.41
C GLY A 16 12.60 5.76 -13.20
N LYS A 17 13.69 5.38 -13.85
CA LYS A 17 14.93 6.18 -13.87
C LYS A 17 14.73 7.50 -14.63
N ASN A 18 13.84 7.50 -15.61
CA ASN A 18 13.44 8.69 -16.37
C ASN A 18 12.20 9.30 -15.73
N SER A 19 12.13 10.62 -15.70
CA SER A 19 11.04 11.38 -15.07
C SER A 19 9.66 11.18 -15.69
N SER A 20 9.57 10.58 -16.88
CA SER A 20 8.32 10.27 -17.57
C SER A 20 7.74 8.88 -17.27
N GLU A 21 8.52 8.00 -16.66
CA GLU A 21 8.11 6.63 -16.40
C GLU A 21 7.59 6.48 -14.98
N TRP A 22 6.44 5.88 -14.84
CA TRP A 22 5.85 5.55 -13.54
C TRP A 22 4.94 4.33 -13.65
N LEU A 23 4.75 3.63 -12.53
CA LEU A 23 3.86 2.49 -12.44
C LEU A 23 2.64 2.87 -11.59
N PRO A 24 1.40 2.71 -12.09
CA PRO A 24 0.19 2.88 -11.30
C PRO A 24 0.17 1.94 -10.09
N LEU A 25 -0.33 2.42 -8.95
CA LEU A 25 -0.43 1.61 -7.75
C LEU A 25 -1.37 0.42 -7.96
N LEU A 26 -2.52 0.65 -8.57
CA LEU A 26 -3.49 -0.43 -8.84
C LEU A 26 -2.88 -1.54 -9.70
N GLN A 27 -2.14 -1.17 -10.76
CA GLN A 27 -1.45 -2.14 -11.61
C GLN A 27 -0.39 -2.91 -10.82
N HIS A 28 0.40 -2.22 -10.00
CA HIS A 28 1.42 -2.87 -9.17
C HIS A 28 0.82 -3.91 -8.21
N LEU A 29 -0.28 -3.57 -7.55
CA LEU A 29 -0.97 -4.48 -6.63
C LEU A 29 -1.55 -5.69 -7.38
N GLN A 30 -2.16 -5.47 -8.56
CA GLN A 30 -2.69 -6.53 -9.39
C GLN A 30 -1.58 -7.46 -9.91
N ASP A 31 -0.50 -6.91 -10.46
CA ASP A 31 0.65 -7.69 -10.94
C ASP A 31 1.23 -8.57 -9.84
N THR A 32 1.30 -8.04 -8.61
CA THR A 32 1.83 -8.80 -7.46
C THR A 32 0.89 -9.93 -7.05
N ALA A 33 -0.43 -9.70 -7.08
CA ALA A 33 -1.43 -10.72 -6.82
C ALA A 33 -1.39 -11.85 -7.88
N ASP A 34 -1.27 -11.48 -9.15
CA ASP A 34 -1.20 -12.44 -10.27
C ASP A 34 0.08 -13.30 -10.19
N ILE A 35 1.23 -12.68 -9.87
CA ILE A 35 2.47 -13.41 -9.63
C ILE A 35 2.32 -14.36 -8.44
N MET A 36 1.71 -13.93 -7.33
CA MET A 36 1.47 -14.80 -6.19
C MET A 36 0.55 -15.97 -6.52
N SER A 37 -0.50 -15.74 -7.33
CA SER A 37 -1.35 -16.82 -7.82
C SER A 37 -0.53 -17.86 -8.59
N CYS A 38 0.31 -17.43 -9.53
CA CYS A 38 1.19 -18.34 -10.26
C CYS A 38 2.16 -19.08 -9.34
N LEU A 39 2.72 -18.40 -8.34
CA LEU A 39 3.62 -19.03 -7.35
C LEU A 39 2.88 -20.10 -6.53
N CYS A 40 1.64 -19.85 -6.12
CA CYS A 40 0.82 -20.84 -5.42
C CYS A 40 0.54 -22.06 -6.29
N ASP A 41 0.30 -21.86 -7.58
CA ASP A 41 -0.07 -22.94 -8.51
C ASP A 41 1.16 -23.79 -8.93
N GLU A 42 2.35 -23.19 -9.06
CA GLU A 42 3.52 -23.83 -9.67
C GLU A 42 4.65 -24.19 -8.66
N PHE A 43 4.78 -23.45 -7.57
CA PHE A 43 5.97 -23.55 -6.71
C PHE A 43 5.67 -23.81 -5.24
N LEU A 44 4.55 -23.29 -4.72
CA LEU A 44 4.25 -23.44 -3.31
C LEU A 44 3.64 -24.81 -3.03
N SER A 45 4.39 -25.64 -2.32
CA SER A 45 3.98 -27.00 -1.95
C SER A 45 2.88 -26.95 -0.87
N PRO A 46 1.99 -27.96 -0.81
CA PRO A 46 1.03 -28.17 0.29
C PRO A 46 1.64 -28.12 1.68
N SER A 47 2.94 -28.38 1.82
CA SER A 47 3.65 -28.28 3.09
C SER A 47 3.68 -26.86 3.66
N PHE A 48 3.61 -25.80 2.84
CA PHE A 48 3.52 -24.43 3.32
C PHE A 48 2.17 -24.14 3.98
N ALA A 49 1.07 -24.56 3.38
CA ALA A 49 -0.26 -24.44 3.97
C ALA A 49 -0.31 -25.15 5.34
N LYS A 50 0.17 -26.39 5.38
CA LYS A 50 0.26 -27.17 6.62
C LYS A 50 1.13 -26.51 7.67
N ALA A 51 2.27 -25.91 7.30
CA ALA A 51 3.15 -25.20 8.23
C ALA A 51 2.46 -23.96 8.82
N CYS A 52 1.54 -23.33 8.07
CA CYS A 52 0.70 -22.24 8.55
C CYS A 52 -0.56 -22.70 9.30
N GLY A 53 -0.82 -24.01 9.38
CA GLY A 53 -2.04 -24.56 10.00
C GLY A 53 -3.31 -24.30 9.18
N LEU A 54 -3.18 -24.13 7.85
CA LEU A 54 -4.28 -23.81 6.92
C LEU A 54 -4.48 -24.95 5.93
N GLU A 55 -5.70 -25.04 5.39
CA GLU A 55 -5.96 -25.82 4.20
C GLU A 55 -5.36 -25.12 2.96
N GLU A 56 -5.04 -25.88 1.89
CA GLU A 56 -4.37 -25.35 0.70
C GLU A 56 -5.11 -24.17 0.06
N ASP A 57 -6.43 -24.27 -0.05
CA ASP A 57 -7.27 -23.22 -0.63
C ASP A 57 -7.34 -21.97 0.25
N GLU A 58 -7.35 -22.12 1.56
CA GLU A 58 -7.29 -21.01 2.52
C GLU A 58 -5.93 -20.31 2.46
N PHE A 59 -4.85 -21.08 2.44
CA PHE A 59 -3.49 -20.54 2.28
C PHE A 59 -3.35 -19.78 0.98
N ARG A 60 -3.82 -20.34 -0.14
CA ARG A 60 -3.78 -19.69 -1.45
C ARG A 60 -4.52 -18.35 -1.45
N LYS A 61 -5.74 -18.31 -0.91
CA LYS A 61 -6.53 -17.08 -0.82
C LYS A 61 -5.84 -16.03 0.03
N LEU A 62 -5.30 -16.43 1.18
CA LEU A 62 -4.58 -15.51 2.08
C LEU A 62 -3.31 -14.98 1.43
N ALA A 63 -2.51 -15.83 0.78
CA ALA A 63 -1.27 -15.42 0.11
C ALA A 63 -1.53 -14.41 -1.01
N ILE A 64 -2.54 -14.68 -1.86
CA ILE A 64 -2.93 -13.76 -2.94
C ILE A 64 -3.46 -12.43 -2.36
N PHE A 65 -4.29 -12.49 -1.31
CA PHE A 65 -4.77 -11.29 -0.63
C PHE A 65 -3.63 -10.45 -0.07
N LEU A 66 -2.70 -11.06 0.66
CA LEU A 66 -1.53 -10.36 1.21
C LEU A 66 -0.69 -9.71 0.10
N ALA A 67 -0.48 -10.40 -1.00
CA ALA A 67 0.21 -9.87 -2.16
C ALA A 67 -0.53 -8.69 -2.81
N ALA A 68 -1.87 -8.77 -2.90
CA ALA A 68 -2.71 -7.72 -3.45
C ALA A 68 -2.70 -6.43 -2.60
N VAL A 69 -2.45 -6.52 -1.29
CA VAL A 69 -2.55 -5.38 -0.38
C VAL A 69 -1.22 -4.96 0.27
N HIS A 70 -0.10 -5.66 -0.03
CA HIS A 70 1.18 -5.42 0.65
C HIS A 70 1.64 -3.96 0.62
N ASP A 71 1.38 -3.28 -0.46
CA ASP A 71 1.79 -1.90 -0.75
C ASP A 71 0.62 -0.89 -0.70
N ILE A 72 -0.54 -1.26 -0.12
CA ILE A 72 -1.73 -0.40 -0.08
C ILE A 72 -1.47 0.94 0.62
N GLY A 73 -0.55 0.98 1.57
CA GLY A 73 -0.13 2.21 2.23
C GLY A 73 0.55 3.23 1.32
N LYS A 74 0.92 2.84 0.09
CA LYS A 74 1.36 3.78 -0.95
C LYS A 74 0.23 4.69 -1.44
N ALA A 75 -1.04 4.36 -1.15
CA ALA A 75 -2.15 5.24 -1.44
C ALA A 75 -2.17 6.51 -0.57
N THR A 76 -1.38 6.59 0.50
CA THR A 76 -1.37 7.75 1.39
C THR A 76 -0.82 9.02 0.74
N VAL A 77 -1.34 10.18 1.19
CA VAL A 77 -0.92 11.51 0.70
C VAL A 77 0.58 11.72 0.85
N ILE A 78 1.15 11.29 1.99
CA ILE A 78 2.59 11.43 2.26
C ILE A 78 3.42 10.64 1.26
N PHE A 79 3.02 9.40 0.97
CA PHE A 79 3.74 8.60 -0.02
C PHE A 79 3.63 9.22 -1.42
N GLN A 80 2.42 9.61 -1.83
CA GLN A 80 2.19 10.24 -3.15
C GLN A 80 2.95 11.57 -3.29
N TYR A 81 3.06 12.33 -2.22
CA TYR A 81 3.90 13.54 -2.22
C TYR A 81 5.38 13.21 -2.43
N LYS A 82 5.90 12.22 -1.67
CA LYS A 82 7.32 11.82 -1.77
C LYS A 82 7.68 11.37 -3.17
N ILE A 83 6.88 10.47 -3.74
CA ILE A 83 7.15 9.89 -5.04
C ILE A 83 6.94 10.91 -6.17
N GLY A 84 5.97 11.80 -6.03
CA GLY A 84 5.65 12.86 -6.99
C GLY A 84 6.53 14.10 -6.89
N LYS A 85 7.43 14.20 -5.90
CA LYS A 85 8.21 15.42 -5.63
C LYS A 85 8.96 15.94 -6.84
N ASN A 86 9.50 15.05 -7.67
CA ASN A 86 10.27 15.40 -8.87
C ASN A 86 9.47 15.22 -10.17
N LEU A 87 8.16 15.05 -10.07
CA LEU A 87 7.24 14.79 -11.17
C LEU A 87 6.08 15.79 -11.16
N PRO A 88 6.30 17.08 -11.50
CA PRO A 88 5.29 18.12 -11.37
C PRO A 88 4.01 17.83 -12.16
N GLU A 89 4.11 17.22 -13.33
CA GLU A 89 2.95 16.81 -14.14
C GLU A 89 2.09 15.77 -13.42
N ARG A 90 2.72 14.81 -12.73
CA ARG A 90 2.01 13.80 -11.94
C ARG A 90 1.38 14.39 -10.69
N ARG A 91 2.07 15.30 -10.03
CA ARG A 91 1.52 16.05 -8.90
C ARG A 91 0.26 16.82 -9.33
N SER A 92 0.33 17.55 -10.44
CA SER A 92 -0.84 18.27 -10.99
C SER A 92 -1.99 17.31 -11.35
N ALA A 93 -1.69 16.12 -11.86
CA ALA A 93 -2.71 15.10 -12.15
C ALA A 93 -3.39 14.58 -10.87
N LEU A 94 -2.63 14.34 -9.81
CA LEU A 94 -3.16 13.94 -8.50
C LEU A 94 -4.03 15.05 -7.88
N GLU A 95 -3.58 16.30 -7.93
CA GLU A 95 -4.34 17.46 -7.46
C GLU A 95 -5.64 17.64 -8.28
N SER A 96 -5.58 17.44 -9.59
CA SER A 96 -6.76 17.48 -10.47
C SER A 96 -7.72 16.32 -10.21
N ALA A 97 -7.22 15.19 -9.73
CA ALA A 97 -8.02 14.04 -9.27
C ALA A 97 -8.56 14.23 -7.85
N GLY A 98 -8.30 15.39 -7.20
CA GLY A 98 -8.85 15.76 -5.90
C GLY A 98 -7.96 15.46 -4.70
N ILE A 99 -6.72 15.01 -4.90
CA ILE A 99 -5.79 14.80 -3.80
C ILE A 99 -5.23 16.15 -3.34
N VAL A 100 -5.42 16.45 -2.06
CA VAL A 100 -4.91 17.67 -1.44
C VAL A 100 -3.58 17.35 -0.74
N PHE A 101 -2.55 18.14 -1.02
CA PHE A 101 -1.26 18.05 -0.35
C PHE A 101 -1.08 19.22 0.62
N PRO A 102 -1.38 19.06 1.93
CA PRO A 102 -1.19 20.12 2.92
C PRO A 102 0.31 20.39 3.11
N ASP A 103 0.80 21.55 2.66
CA ASP A 103 2.24 21.86 2.60
C ASP A 103 2.99 21.72 3.92
N TYR A 104 2.38 22.16 5.03
CA TYR A 104 3.00 22.07 6.35
C TYR A 104 3.07 20.61 6.85
N TYR A 105 2.02 19.85 6.64
CA TYR A 105 1.91 18.47 7.09
C TYR A 105 2.91 17.55 6.39
N VAL A 106 3.02 17.73 5.08
CA VAL A 106 3.84 16.86 4.24
C VAL A 106 5.34 17.09 4.43
N LYS A 107 5.76 18.36 4.62
CA LYS A 107 7.18 18.72 4.83
C LYS A 107 7.73 18.15 6.13
N GLU A 108 6.93 18.19 7.20
CA GLU A 108 7.39 17.78 8.54
C GLU A 108 7.30 16.26 8.76
N ASN A 109 6.39 15.58 8.08
CA ASN A 109 5.99 14.22 8.44
C ASN A 109 6.34 13.16 7.40
N ALA A 110 6.86 13.57 6.24
CA ALA A 110 7.18 12.64 5.15
C ALA A 110 8.14 11.48 5.52
N VAL A 111 8.90 11.60 6.61
CA VAL A 111 9.82 10.55 7.11
C VAL A 111 9.13 9.64 8.13
N LYS A 112 8.05 10.10 8.76
CA LYS A 112 7.43 9.47 9.94
C LYS A 112 6.29 8.50 9.60
N SER A 113 5.85 8.45 8.35
CA SER A 113 4.80 7.53 7.89
C SER A 113 5.36 6.59 6.81
N PRO A 114 6.03 5.48 7.20
CA PRO A 114 6.41 4.44 6.26
C PRO A 114 5.15 3.80 5.64
N HIS A 115 5.15 3.58 4.32
CA HIS A 115 3.97 3.01 3.66
C HIS A 115 3.60 1.61 4.14
N ALA A 116 4.55 0.82 4.64
CA ALA A 116 4.26 -0.47 5.23
C ALA A 116 3.32 -0.33 6.45
N LEU A 117 3.69 0.52 7.42
CA LEU A 117 2.89 0.80 8.60
C LEU A 117 1.56 1.50 8.25
N ALA A 118 1.58 2.38 7.25
CA ALA A 118 0.35 2.99 6.75
C ALA A 118 -0.59 1.94 6.13
N GLY A 119 -0.05 0.91 5.46
CA GLY A 119 -0.81 -0.22 4.96
C GLY A 119 -1.44 -1.06 6.07
N GLU A 120 -0.71 -1.33 7.15
CA GLU A 120 -1.23 -1.98 8.35
C GLU A 120 -2.43 -1.21 8.92
N GLU A 121 -2.26 0.10 9.08
CA GLU A 121 -3.32 0.94 9.65
C GLU A 121 -4.55 1.04 8.76
N ILE A 122 -4.39 1.13 7.44
CA ILE A 122 -5.51 1.06 6.49
C ILE A 122 -6.29 -0.25 6.67
N LEU A 123 -5.60 -1.37 6.79
CA LEU A 123 -6.24 -2.66 6.99
C LEU A 123 -6.95 -2.77 8.34
N ASN A 124 -6.35 -2.19 9.40
CA ASN A 124 -6.98 -2.12 10.72
C ASN A 124 -8.29 -1.32 10.67
N LEU A 125 -8.32 -0.17 10.00
CA LEU A 125 -9.52 0.63 9.79
C LEU A 125 -10.61 -0.13 9.00
N LEU A 126 -10.20 -1.00 8.09
CA LEU A 126 -11.10 -1.89 7.34
C LEU A 126 -11.51 -3.15 8.12
N SER A 127 -11.18 -3.22 9.42
CA SER A 127 -11.48 -4.35 10.30
C SER A 127 -10.82 -5.66 9.86
N CYS A 128 -9.67 -5.59 9.19
CA CYS A 128 -8.86 -6.76 8.90
C CYS A 128 -8.31 -7.35 10.22
N PRO A 129 -8.22 -8.68 10.38
CA PRO A 129 -7.61 -9.28 11.56
C PRO A 129 -6.17 -8.78 11.76
N GLU A 130 -5.81 -8.41 13.00
CA GLU A 130 -4.51 -7.86 13.37
C GLU A 130 -3.34 -8.73 12.90
N CYS A 131 -3.46 -10.06 13.02
CA CYS A 131 -2.43 -10.99 12.54
C CYS A 131 -2.19 -10.91 11.03
N VAL A 132 -3.16 -10.43 10.25
CA VAL A 132 -3.03 -10.24 8.80
C VAL A 132 -2.49 -8.85 8.48
N SER A 133 -3.02 -7.81 9.13
CA SER A 133 -2.57 -6.43 8.92
C SER A 133 -1.09 -6.24 9.32
N THR A 134 -0.66 -6.86 10.42
CA THR A 134 0.75 -6.82 10.86
C THR A 134 1.71 -7.47 9.87
N VAL A 135 1.30 -8.51 9.13
CA VAL A 135 2.11 -9.07 8.05
C VAL A 135 2.35 -8.03 6.97
N VAL A 136 1.32 -7.27 6.60
CA VAL A 136 1.44 -6.16 5.65
C VAL A 136 2.33 -5.05 6.22
N GLY A 137 2.14 -4.66 7.48
CA GLY A 137 2.97 -3.66 8.16
C GLY A 137 4.46 -4.02 8.19
N SER A 138 4.77 -5.30 8.22
CA SER A 138 6.14 -5.81 8.34
C SER A 138 6.77 -6.30 7.03
N HIS A 139 6.16 -6.06 5.88
CA HIS A 139 6.67 -6.60 4.59
C HIS A 139 8.08 -6.10 4.21
N HIS A 140 8.57 -5.02 4.82
CA HIS A 140 9.97 -4.58 4.76
C HIS A 140 10.87 -5.20 5.84
N GLY A 141 10.38 -6.18 6.59
CA GLY A 141 11.13 -6.90 7.62
C GLY A 141 11.20 -6.19 8.99
N VAL A 142 10.51 -5.08 9.15
CA VAL A 142 10.47 -4.32 10.43
C VAL A 142 9.00 -4.09 10.79
N PRO A 143 8.43 -4.89 11.69
CA PRO A 143 7.08 -4.64 12.21
C PRO A 143 7.04 -3.38 13.08
N ALA A 144 5.84 -2.86 13.35
CA ALA A 144 5.64 -1.83 14.35
C ALA A 144 6.04 -2.36 15.73
N GLU A 145 6.95 -1.67 16.42
CA GLU A 145 7.39 -2.06 17.78
C GLU A 145 6.42 -1.54 18.85
N SER A 146 5.62 -0.53 18.51
CA SER A 146 4.68 0.10 19.44
C SER A 146 3.51 0.78 18.72
N VAL A 147 2.42 1.02 19.46
CA VAL A 147 1.28 1.83 18.96
C VAL A 147 1.72 3.25 18.55
N GLN A 148 2.82 3.77 19.09
CA GLN A 148 3.34 5.08 18.71
C GLN A 148 3.86 5.09 17.26
N ASP A 149 4.34 3.95 16.76
CA ASP A 149 4.82 3.84 15.37
C ASP A 149 3.67 3.99 14.37
N LEU A 150 2.45 3.61 14.77
CA LEU A 150 1.24 3.75 13.96
C LEU A 150 0.59 5.14 14.06
N SER A 151 0.96 5.96 15.03
CA SER A 151 0.32 7.27 15.28
C SER A 151 0.42 8.25 14.11
N TRP A 152 1.50 8.18 13.33
CA TRP A 152 1.69 9.01 12.14
C TRP A 152 0.97 8.47 10.90
N PRO A 153 1.02 7.16 10.61
CA PRO A 153 0.13 6.54 9.63
C PRO A 153 -1.34 6.88 9.85
N GLN A 154 -1.84 6.79 11.08
CA GLN A 154 -3.22 7.16 11.43
C GLN A 154 -3.57 8.60 11.06
N LYS A 155 -2.68 9.56 11.37
CA LYS A 155 -2.86 10.97 11.00
C LYS A 155 -2.81 11.21 9.49
N ASP A 156 -1.97 10.44 8.77
CA ASP A 156 -1.85 10.53 7.32
C ASP A 156 -3.15 10.03 6.64
N ILE A 157 -3.73 8.96 7.16
CA ILE A 157 -4.98 8.41 6.65
C ILE A 157 -6.17 9.33 6.97
N ALA A 158 -6.23 9.93 8.15
CA ALA A 158 -7.29 10.84 8.56
C ALA A 158 -7.44 12.08 7.65
N VAL A 159 -6.44 12.41 6.84
CA VAL A 159 -6.54 13.47 5.82
C VAL A 159 -7.56 13.15 4.73
N TYR A 160 -7.86 11.88 4.50
CA TYR A 160 -8.87 11.45 3.53
C TYR A 160 -10.31 11.43 4.08
N GLU A 161 -10.49 11.54 5.39
CA GLU A 161 -11.80 11.49 6.05
C GLU A 161 -12.51 12.86 6.13
N ASN A 162 -11.84 13.95 5.74
CA ASN A 162 -12.34 15.33 5.75
C ASN A 162 -12.50 15.90 4.34
#